data_2beab3fbe201d5abe2e821fa4577208e
#
_entry.id   2beab3fbe201d5abe2e821fa4577208e
#
_cell.length_a   1.000
_cell.length_b   1.000
_cell.length_c   1.000
_cell.angle_alpha   90.00
_cell.angle_beta   90.00
_cell.angle_gamma   90.00
#
_symmetry.space_group_name_H-M   'P 1'
#
loop_
_entity.id
_entity.type
_entity.pdbx_description
1 polymer ?
#
loop_
_entity_poly.entity_id
_entity_poly.type
_entity_poly.pdbx_seq_one_letter_code
_entity_poly.pdbx_strand_id
1 'polypeptide(L)'
;YERRGYGKYVVIRHDNGLETIYGHLSKQIVAEDEYVKAGDPIGLGGNTGRSTGSHLHFETRFLGEVINPEFMFDFPNQDIVSDSYLFVRGANRYAYQRTRALAAVKSGKSGAAEAEKSAIRYHEIRKGDTLGRISRLYHVSIDRLCQINGIKRTTTLRIGQVLRCS
;
A
#
# COMPACT_ATOMS: atom_id res chain seq x y z
N TYR A 1 -8.98 17.39 11.18
CA TYR A 1 -8.44 17.52 12.53
C TYR A 1 -9.14 16.59 13.52
N GLU A 2 -8.37 15.77 14.22
CA GLU A 2 -8.90 14.82 15.20
C GLU A 2 -8.32 15.09 16.59
N ARG A 3 -9.08 15.75 17.46
CA ARG A 3 -8.60 16.24 18.77
C ARG A 3 -8.10 15.13 19.71
N ARG A 4 -8.71 13.94 19.68
CA ARG A 4 -8.39 12.80 20.58
C ARG A 4 -7.60 11.70 19.91
N GLY A 5 -7.12 11.93 18.68
CA GLY A 5 -6.35 11.02 17.87
C GLY A 5 -5.17 11.74 17.21
N TYR A 6 -5.12 11.72 15.89
CA TYR A 6 -4.00 12.22 15.07
C TYR A 6 -3.71 13.73 15.16
N GLY A 7 -4.59 14.54 15.79
CA GLY A 7 -4.47 15.99 15.75
C GLY A 7 -4.70 16.55 14.36
N LYS A 8 -3.83 17.42 13.89
CA LYS A 8 -3.75 17.79 12.47
C LYS A 8 -3.01 16.68 11.73
N TYR A 9 -3.60 16.17 10.67
CA TYR A 9 -3.04 15.07 9.91
C TYR A 9 -3.32 15.23 8.41
N VAL A 10 -2.50 14.57 7.60
CA VAL A 10 -2.68 14.43 6.16
C VAL A 10 -2.77 12.94 5.85
N VAL A 11 -3.66 12.58 4.94
CA VAL A 11 -3.75 11.23 4.35
C VAL A 11 -3.42 11.36 2.88
N ILE A 12 -2.43 10.61 2.42
CA ILE A 12 -2.10 10.50 1.00
C ILE A 12 -2.64 9.16 0.50
N ARG A 13 -3.47 9.21 -0.53
CA ARG A 13 -3.92 8.03 -1.28
C ARG A 13 -3.03 7.81 -2.47
N HIS A 14 -2.39 6.67 -2.50
CA HIS A 14 -1.51 6.27 -3.60
C HIS A 14 -2.30 5.52 -4.68
N ASP A 15 -1.83 5.58 -5.92
CA ASP A 15 -2.50 4.97 -7.09
C ASP A 15 -2.72 3.46 -6.96
N ASN A 16 -1.91 2.79 -6.14
CA ASN A 16 -2.04 1.36 -5.84
C ASN A 16 -3.06 1.04 -4.74
N GLY A 17 -3.73 2.06 -4.18
CA GLY A 17 -4.70 1.91 -3.09
C GLY A 17 -4.10 1.86 -1.68
N LEU A 18 -2.78 2.02 -1.54
CA LEU A 18 -2.14 2.27 -0.26
C LEU A 18 -2.53 3.67 0.24
N GLU A 19 -2.72 3.81 1.53
CA GLU A 19 -2.87 5.10 2.20
C GLU A 19 -1.73 5.28 3.20
N THR A 20 -1.11 6.46 3.20
CA THR A 20 -0.14 6.86 4.22
C THR A 20 -0.68 8.03 5.03
N ILE A 21 -0.56 7.94 6.35
CA ILE A 21 -1.09 8.93 7.29
C ILE A 21 0.06 9.59 8.03
N TYR A 22 0.01 10.91 8.09
CA TYR A 22 1.01 11.78 8.71
C TYR A 22 0.33 12.60 9.80
N GLY A 23 0.47 12.18 11.05
CA GLY A 23 -0.24 12.76 12.20
C GLY A 23 0.60 13.67 13.08
N HIS A 24 -0.08 14.31 14.04
CA HIS A 24 0.43 15.25 15.03
C HIS A 24 1.08 16.51 14.46
N LEU A 25 0.68 16.89 13.22
CA LEU A 25 1.22 18.05 12.53
C LEU A 25 0.87 19.35 13.28
N SER A 26 1.77 20.33 13.27
CA SER A 26 1.49 21.69 13.70
C SER A 26 0.74 22.48 12.63
N LYS A 27 1.02 22.20 11.36
CA LYS A 27 0.38 22.81 10.20
C LYS A 27 0.29 21.81 9.05
N GLN A 28 -0.86 21.78 8.38
CA GLN A 28 -1.05 21.17 7.07
C GLN A 28 -0.70 22.21 6.01
N ILE A 29 0.08 21.85 4.99
CA ILE A 29 0.51 22.75 3.90
C ILE A 29 -0.34 22.51 2.65
N VAL A 30 -0.75 21.26 2.46
CA VAL A 30 -1.55 20.83 1.31
C VAL A 30 -3.04 21.02 1.54
N ALA A 31 -3.78 21.23 0.46
CA ALA A 31 -5.24 21.25 0.45
C ALA A 31 -5.83 19.84 0.30
N GLU A 32 -7.15 19.71 0.51
CA GLU A 32 -7.89 18.49 0.21
C GLU A 32 -7.91 18.26 -1.31
N ASP A 33 -7.75 16.99 -1.72
CA ASP A 33 -7.68 16.53 -3.11
C ASP A 33 -6.50 17.11 -3.92
N GLU A 34 -5.53 17.71 -3.26
CA GLU A 34 -4.30 18.16 -3.90
C GLU A 34 -3.41 16.98 -4.27
N TYR A 35 -2.91 16.96 -5.50
CA TYR A 35 -1.94 15.96 -5.96
C TYR A 35 -0.53 16.34 -5.50
N VAL A 36 0.15 15.41 -4.82
CA VAL A 36 1.52 15.59 -4.33
C VAL A 36 2.46 14.52 -4.88
N LYS A 37 3.72 14.86 -5.01
CA LYS A 37 4.79 13.95 -5.41
C LYS A 37 5.69 13.61 -4.22
N ALA A 38 6.44 12.53 -4.34
CA ALA A 38 7.47 12.21 -3.35
C ALA A 38 8.48 13.38 -3.24
N GLY A 39 8.71 13.83 -2.00
CA GLY A 39 9.56 14.99 -1.68
C GLY A 39 8.81 16.30 -1.52
N ASP A 40 7.54 16.41 -1.93
CA ASP A 40 6.76 17.62 -1.72
C ASP A 40 6.46 17.81 -0.22
N PRO A 41 6.52 19.06 0.29
CA PRO A 41 6.19 19.36 1.68
C PRO A 41 4.67 19.28 1.87
N ILE A 42 4.20 18.41 2.76
CA ILE A 42 2.77 18.21 3.02
C ILE A 42 2.32 18.81 4.35
N GLY A 43 3.27 19.09 5.26
CA GLY A 43 2.96 19.64 6.58
C GLY A 43 4.20 19.94 7.39
N LEU A 44 4.00 20.55 8.54
CA LEU A 44 5.05 20.80 9.53
C LEU A 44 4.84 19.87 10.73
N GLY A 45 5.91 19.25 11.20
CA GLY A 45 5.90 18.44 12.42
C GLY A 45 5.38 19.22 13.63
N GLY A 46 4.81 18.52 14.58
CA GLY A 46 4.20 19.16 15.73
C GLY A 46 3.86 18.22 16.88
N ASN A 47 2.91 18.67 17.70
CA ASN A 47 2.46 17.98 18.91
C ASN A 47 0.95 18.13 19.11
N THR A 48 0.16 18.07 18.02
CA THR A 48 -1.29 18.25 18.09
C THR A 48 -2.01 16.92 18.29
N GLY A 49 -3.26 16.97 18.79
CA GLY A 49 -4.04 15.76 19.08
C GLY A 49 -3.59 15.04 20.35
N ARG A 50 -3.66 13.70 20.34
CA ARG A 50 -3.21 12.88 21.47
C ARG A 50 -1.72 12.56 21.32
N SER A 51 -0.88 13.48 21.78
CA SER A 51 0.57 13.38 21.69
C SER A 51 1.21 13.87 22.99
N THR A 52 2.31 13.26 23.39
CA THR A 52 3.06 13.59 24.62
C THR A 52 4.34 14.40 24.34
N GLY A 53 4.66 14.63 23.07
CA GLY A 53 5.84 15.39 22.64
C GLY A 53 5.86 15.53 21.13
N SER A 54 6.72 16.41 20.61
CA SER A 54 6.85 16.62 19.17
C SER A 54 7.39 15.36 18.48
N HIS A 55 6.61 14.77 17.61
CA HIS A 55 6.96 13.61 16.78
C HIS A 55 6.04 13.52 15.56
N LEU A 56 6.43 12.72 14.59
CA LEU A 56 5.58 12.32 13.47
C LEU A 56 4.92 10.97 13.79
N HIS A 57 3.60 10.92 13.80
CA HIS A 57 2.88 9.66 13.71
C HIS A 57 2.75 9.27 12.24
N PHE A 58 3.40 8.20 11.84
CA PHE A 58 3.33 7.66 10.49
C PHE A 58 2.62 6.32 10.48
N GLU A 59 1.59 6.19 9.64
CA GLU A 59 0.79 4.97 9.54
C GLU A 59 0.56 4.61 8.08
N THR A 60 0.49 3.32 7.79
CA THR A 60 0.13 2.80 6.47
C THR A 60 -1.15 1.98 6.57
N ARG A 61 -2.02 2.14 5.57
CA ARG A 61 -3.27 1.40 5.44
C ARG A 61 -3.45 0.89 4.02
N PHE A 62 -4.07 -0.26 3.91
CA PHE A 62 -4.50 -0.80 2.64
C PHE A 62 -5.88 -1.43 2.79
N LEU A 63 -6.83 -1.03 1.94
CA LEU A 63 -8.24 -1.45 2.02
C LEU A 63 -8.87 -1.30 3.42
N GLY A 64 -8.50 -0.23 4.13
CA GLY A 64 -8.98 0.08 5.48
C GLY A 64 -8.26 -0.68 6.60
N GLU A 65 -7.33 -1.58 6.30
CA GLU A 65 -6.53 -2.30 7.30
C GLU A 65 -5.19 -1.61 7.54
N VAL A 66 -4.85 -1.43 8.82
CA VAL A 66 -3.55 -0.87 9.23
C VAL A 66 -2.45 -1.90 8.99
N ILE A 67 -1.35 -1.46 8.40
CA ILE A 67 -0.15 -2.27 8.15
C ILE A 67 1.01 -1.64 8.93
N ASN A 68 1.87 -2.46 9.55
CA ASN A 68 3.10 -1.93 10.14
C ASN A 68 4.00 -1.34 9.04
N PRO A 69 4.32 -0.03 9.08
CA PRO A 69 5.15 0.61 8.06
C PRO A 69 6.53 -0.04 7.86
N GLU A 70 7.13 -0.61 8.91
CA GLU A 70 8.42 -1.28 8.86
C GLU A 70 8.46 -2.49 7.92
N PHE A 71 7.31 -3.00 7.51
CA PHE A 71 7.25 -4.08 6.51
C PHE A 71 7.50 -3.58 5.08
N MET A 72 7.35 -2.28 4.86
CA MET A 72 7.47 -1.65 3.54
C MET A 72 8.63 -0.65 3.49
N PHE A 73 8.95 0.00 4.61
CA PHE A 73 9.93 1.08 4.68
C PHE A 73 11.07 0.75 5.63
N ASP A 74 12.28 0.87 5.15
CA ASP A 74 13.52 0.82 5.92
C ASP A 74 13.87 2.24 6.39
N PHE A 75 13.33 2.65 7.52
CA PHE A 75 13.52 4.01 8.05
C PHE A 75 14.98 4.38 8.33
N PRO A 76 15.83 3.49 8.90
CA PRO A 76 17.24 3.78 9.11
C PRO A 76 18.01 4.10 7.83
N ASN A 77 17.75 3.35 6.76
CA ASN A 77 18.43 3.51 5.48
C ASN A 77 17.68 4.45 4.53
N GLN A 78 16.49 4.95 4.91
CA GLN A 78 15.62 5.82 4.10
C GLN A 78 15.28 5.20 2.73
N ASP A 79 14.97 3.92 2.72
CA ASP A 79 14.70 3.12 1.52
C ASP A 79 13.46 2.23 1.72
N ILE A 80 13.08 1.49 0.70
CA ILE A 80 12.04 0.47 0.77
C ILE A 80 12.64 -0.89 1.14
N VAL A 81 11.89 -1.69 1.89
CA VAL A 81 12.31 -3.05 2.28
C VAL A 81 12.33 -3.99 1.07
N SER A 82 11.41 -3.80 0.12
CA SER A 82 11.27 -4.64 -1.08
C SER A 82 10.41 -3.91 -2.13
N ASP A 83 10.63 -4.23 -3.41
CA ASP A 83 9.84 -3.70 -4.54
C ASP A 83 8.37 -4.15 -4.52
N SER A 84 8.02 -5.10 -3.67
CA SER A 84 6.65 -5.61 -3.54
C SER A 84 6.33 -6.00 -2.10
N TYR A 85 5.09 -5.74 -1.70
CA TYR A 85 4.53 -6.18 -0.43
C TYR A 85 3.31 -7.07 -0.66
N LEU A 86 3.34 -8.27 -0.09
CA LEU A 86 2.21 -9.19 -0.15
C LEU A 86 1.20 -8.86 0.95
N PHE A 87 0.11 -8.18 0.58
CA PHE A 87 -0.98 -7.92 1.50
C PHE A 87 -1.92 -9.13 1.62
N VAL A 88 -2.14 -9.58 2.84
CA VAL A 88 -3.12 -10.63 3.15
C VAL A 88 -4.14 -10.05 4.12
N ARG A 89 -5.40 -9.95 3.68
CA ARG A 89 -6.49 -9.39 4.48
C ARG A 89 -6.69 -10.16 5.79
N GLY A 90 -6.91 -9.42 6.89
CA GLY A 90 -7.09 -10.02 8.22
C GLY A 90 -5.79 -10.57 8.84
N ALA A 91 -4.65 -10.45 8.18
CA ALA A 91 -3.36 -10.91 8.70
C ALA A 91 -2.75 -9.97 9.75
N ASN A 92 -3.23 -8.74 9.83
CA ASN A 92 -2.61 -7.67 10.63
C ASN A 92 -2.56 -7.93 12.15
N ARG A 93 -3.48 -8.72 12.71
CA ARG A 93 -3.40 -9.09 14.14
C ARG A 93 -2.20 -9.99 14.47
N TYR A 94 -1.59 -10.62 13.46
CA TYR A 94 -0.51 -11.61 13.62
C TYR A 94 0.63 -11.39 12.61
N ALA A 95 0.77 -10.20 12.02
CA ALA A 95 1.73 -9.91 10.97
C ALA A 95 3.18 -10.24 11.39
N TYR A 96 3.54 -10.03 12.65
CA TYR A 96 4.85 -10.41 13.19
C TYR A 96 5.11 -11.93 13.16
N GLN A 97 4.09 -12.74 13.37
CA GLN A 97 4.23 -14.20 13.31
C GLN A 97 4.27 -14.72 11.86
N ARG A 98 3.67 -13.97 10.91
CA ARG A 98 3.63 -14.36 9.49
C ARG A 98 4.85 -13.92 8.69
N THR A 99 5.54 -12.84 9.05
CA THR A 99 6.86 -12.53 8.48
C THR A 99 7.87 -13.65 8.76
N ARG A 100 7.77 -14.32 9.91
CA ARG A 100 8.53 -15.56 10.16
C ARG A 100 8.07 -16.72 9.26
N ALA A 101 6.79 -16.81 8.93
CA ALA A 101 6.26 -17.83 8.03
C ALA A 101 6.66 -17.58 6.57
N LEU A 102 6.68 -16.32 6.11
CA LEU A 102 7.15 -15.93 4.77
C LEU A 102 8.68 -16.05 4.63
N ALA A 103 9.43 -15.75 5.68
CA ALA A 103 10.86 -16.04 5.75
C ALA A 103 11.14 -17.56 5.78
N ALA A 104 10.25 -18.35 6.41
CA ALA A 104 10.34 -19.80 6.40
C ALA A 104 9.97 -20.41 5.03
N VAL A 105 9.17 -19.75 4.22
CA VAL A 105 8.83 -20.14 2.84
C VAL A 105 10.04 -20.00 1.90
N LYS A 106 10.89 -18.98 2.10
CA LYS A 106 12.22 -18.94 1.44
C LYS A 106 13.13 -20.09 1.83
N SER A 107 12.83 -20.79 2.92
CA SER A 107 13.57 -21.98 3.41
C SER A 107 12.88 -23.33 3.13
N GLY A 108 11.90 -23.41 2.25
CA GLY A 108 11.41 -24.66 1.64
C GLY A 108 10.46 -25.51 2.49
N LYS A 109 9.67 -24.92 3.44
CA LYS A 109 8.67 -25.67 4.19
C LYS A 109 7.24 -25.34 3.77
N SER A 110 6.49 -26.39 3.44
CA SER A 110 5.12 -26.43 2.94
C SER A 110 4.11 -25.68 3.82
N GLY A 111 3.48 -24.69 3.30
CA GLY A 111 2.42 -23.84 3.88
C GLY A 111 2.09 -22.64 3.00
N ALA A 112 2.90 -22.42 1.96
CA ALA A 112 2.84 -21.26 1.09
C ALA A 112 1.70 -21.27 0.06
N ALA A 113 1.25 -22.45 -0.35
CA ALA A 113 0.32 -22.61 -1.46
C ALA A 113 -1.10 -22.05 -1.18
N GLU A 114 -1.54 -22.06 0.08
CA GLU A 114 -2.86 -21.51 0.44
C GLU A 114 -2.82 -20.00 0.69
N ALA A 115 -1.73 -19.47 1.22
CA ALA A 115 -1.54 -18.03 1.43
C ALA A 115 -1.37 -17.27 0.10
N GLU A 116 -0.72 -17.87 -0.89
CA GLU A 116 -0.61 -17.30 -2.24
C GLU A 116 -1.93 -17.22 -2.99
N LYS A 117 -2.86 -18.14 -2.76
CA LYS A 117 -4.20 -18.14 -3.39
C LYS A 117 -5.11 -17.01 -2.88
N SER A 118 -4.89 -16.48 -1.68
CA SER A 118 -5.70 -15.42 -1.07
C SER A 118 -5.06 -14.02 -1.17
N ALA A 119 -3.83 -13.92 -1.69
CA ALA A 119 -3.12 -12.66 -1.81
C ALA A 119 -3.68 -11.80 -2.93
N ILE A 120 -4.03 -10.56 -2.62
CA ILE A 120 -4.39 -9.56 -3.63
C ILE A 120 -3.07 -9.09 -4.27
N ARG A 121 -2.95 -9.26 -5.58
CA ARG A 121 -1.79 -8.85 -6.37
C ARG A 121 -2.16 -7.65 -7.22
N TYR A 122 -1.24 -6.70 -7.36
CA TYR A 122 -1.39 -5.54 -8.22
C TYR A 122 -0.28 -5.52 -9.27
N HIS A 123 -0.58 -4.93 -10.42
CA HIS A 123 0.36 -4.75 -11.53
C HIS A 123 0.29 -3.30 -12.02
N GLU A 124 1.40 -2.61 -11.96
CA GLU A 124 1.54 -1.29 -12.58
C GLU A 124 1.84 -1.46 -14.07
N ILE A 125 1.03 -0.82 -14.91
CA ILE A 125 1.15 -0.90 -16.36
C ILE A 125 2.42 -0.22 -16.84
N ARG A 126 3.26 -0.95 -17.56
CA ARG A 126 4.49 -0.48 -18.19
C ARG A 126 4.35 -0.48 -19.71
N LYS A 127 5.27 0.21 -20.39
CA LYS A 127 5.30 0.23 -21.86
C LYS A 127 5.34 -1.19 -22.43
N GLY A 128 4.37 -1.52 -23.27
CA GLY A 128 4.24 -2.86 -23.89
C GLY A 128 3.38 -3.85 -23.13
N ASP A 129 2.79 -3.48 -21.98
CA ASP A 129 1.83 -4.34 -21.30
C ASP A 129 0.48 -4.37 -22.02
N THR A 130 -0.12 -5.55 -21.98
CA THR A 130 -1.47 -5.82 -22.49
C THR A 130 -2.24 -6.67 -21.47
N LEU A 131 -3.56 -6.61 -21.51
CA LEU A 131 -4.40 -7.47 -20.65
C LEU A 131 -4.04 -8.95 -20.81
N GLY A 132 -3.70 -9.38 -22.04
CA GLY A 132 -3.30 -10.77 -22.31
C GLY A 132 -1.94 -11.15 -21.70
N ARG A 133 -0.98 -10.22 -21.65
CA ARG A 133 0.31 -10.41 -20.99
C ARG A 133 0.14 -10.48 -19.46
N ILE A 134 -0.62 -9.57 -18.90
CA ILE A 134 -0.90 -9.51 -17.46
C ILE A 134 -1.69 -10.75 -17.01
N SER A 135 -2.70 -11.16 -17.77
CA SER A 135 -3.47 -12.38 -17.57
C SER A 135 -2.57 -13.62 -17.42
N ARG A 136 -1.59 -13.79 -18.33
CA ARG A 136 -0.63 -14.90 -18.28
C ARG A 136 0.32 -14.78 -17.09
N LEU A 137 0.83 -13.58 -16.81
CA LEU A 137 1.78 -13.33 -15.71
C LEU A 137 1.19 -13.67 -14.34
N TYR A 138 -0.09 -13.35 -14.14
CA TYR A 138 -0.77 -13.55 -12.85
C TYR A 138 -1.71 -14.76 -12.81
N HIS A 139 -1.76 -15.54 -13.89
CA HIS A 139 -2.64 -16.72 -14.03
C HIS A 139 -4.11 -16.41 -13.75
N VAL A 140 -4.59 -15.24 -14.21
CA VAL A 140 -5.96 -14.76 -14.06
C VAL A 140 -6.58 -14.52 -15.44
N SER A 141 -7.84 -14.90 -15.65
CA SER A 141 -8.47 -14.67 -16.95
C SER A 141 -8.64 -13.17 -17.26
N ILE A 142 -8.62 -12.81 -18.55
CA ILE A 142 -8.84 -11.41 -18.98
C ILE A 142 -10.19 -10.91 -18.49
N ASP A 143 -11.24 -11.75 -18.50
CA ASP A 143 -12.57 -11.38 -18.00
C ASP A 143 -12.54 -11.06 -16.52
N ARG A 144 -11.85 -11.87 -15.75
CA ARG A 144 -11.67 -11.62 -14.32
C ARG A 144 -10.88 -10.34 -14.07
N LEU A 145 -9.79 -10.09 -14.81
CA LEU A 145 -9.05 -8.82 -14.75
C LEU A 145 -9.96 -7.62 -15.03
N CYS A 146 -10.76 -7.71 -16.08
CA CYS A 146 -11.71 -6.66 -16.45
C CYS A 146 -12.76 -6.44 -15.35
N GLN A 147 -13.33 -7.52 -14.82
CA GLN A 147 -14.37 -7.47 -13.79
C GLN A 147 -13.87 -6.81 -12.50
N ILE A 148 -12.71 -7.25 -11.98
CA ILE A 148 -12.19 -6.76 -10.70
C ILE A 148 -11.66 -5.33 -10.77
N ASN A 149 -11.35 -4.83 -11.99
CA ASN A 149 -10.87 -3.46 -12.21
C ASN A 149 -11.93 -2.54 -12.83
N GLY A 150 -13.16 -3.01 -13.09
CA GLY A 150 -14.23 -2.21 -13.70
C GLY A 150 -13.90 -1.72 -15.11
N ILE A 151 -13.06 -2.45 -15.86
CA ILE A 151 -12.63 -2.09 -17.22
C ILE A 151 -13.19 -3.07 -18.26
N LYS A 152 -13.20 -2.65 -19.53
CA LYS A 152 -13.61 -3.51 -20.65
C LYS A 152 -12.39 -4.13 -21.33
N ARG A 153 -12.54 -5.25 -22.03
CA ARG A 153 -11.47 -5.87 -22.84
C ARG A 153 -10.85 -4.91 -23.87
N THR A 154 -11.63 -3.91 -24.32
CA THR A 154 -11.24 -2.89 -25.28
C THR A 154 -10.64 -1.65 -24.63
N THR A 155 -10.57 -1.59 -23.29
CA THR A 155 -10.02 -0.44 -22.57
C THR A 155 -8.53 -0.31 -22.86
N THR A 156 -8.10 0.88 -23.29
CA THR A 156 -6.69 1.21 -23.47
C THR A 156 -6.04 1.35 -22.07
N LEU A 157 -5.02 0.54 -21.79
CA LEU A 157 -4.26 0.63 -20.57
C LEU A 157 -3.30 1.83 -20.65
N ARG A 158 -3.18 2.58 -19.56
CA ARG A 158 -2.27 3.73 -19.47
C ARG A 158 -1.04 3.33 -18.68
N ILE A 159 0.15 3.78 -19.12
CA ILE A 159 1.40 3.59 -18.37
C ILE A 159 1.23 4.26 -16.99
N GLY A 160 1.64 3.56 -15.92
CA GLY A 160 1.44 3.97 -14.53
C GLY A 160 0.07 3.60 -13.95
N GLN A 161 -0.89 3.13 -14.76
CA GLN A 161 -2.16 2.60 -14.24
C GLN A 161 -1.91 1.32 -13.47
N VAL A 162 -2.55 1.18 -12.32
CA VAL A 162 -2.45 -0.03 -11.49
C VAL A 162 -3.69 -0.90 -11.69
N LEU A 163 -3.47 -2.17 -12.00
CA LEU A 163 -4.52 -3.18 -12.09
C LEU A 163 -4.42 -4.19 -10.95
N ARG A 164 -5.54 -4.49 -10.34
CA ARG A 164 -5.68 -5.63 -9.44
C ARG A 164 -5.66 -6.93 -10.27
N CYS A 165 -4.84 -7.90 -9.83
CA CYS A 165 -4.56 -9.13 -10.58
C CYS A 165 -4.97 -10.42 -9.84
N SER A 166 -5.69 -10.31 -8.75
CA SER A 166 -6.24 -11.47 -8.01
C SER A 166 -7.48 -11.10 -7.22
#